data_679d9c20b8fb1cf8165f4c3704fc9c61
#
_entry.id   679d9c20b8fb1cf8165f4c3704fc9c61
#
_cell.length_a   1.000
_cell.length_b   1.000
_cell.length_c   1.000
_cell.angle_alpha   90.00
_cell.angle_beta   90.00
_cell.angle_gamma   90.00
#
_symmetry.space_group_name_H-M   'P 1'
#
loop_
_entity.id
_entity.type
_entity.pdbx_description
1 polymer ?
#
loop_
_entity_poly.entity_id
_entity_poly.type
_entity_poly.pdbx_seq_one_letter_code
_entity_poly.pdbx_strand_id
1 'polypeptide(L)'
;HPAQSSSQLKVHSHSLGSSDIGWYGSPHWWEVAHAGFPASLQHVPLLLPTTHSVVRSQLDRWLAHKGLRPQLVAEIEDSALLETFGSTDLGVFPAALVAEKELLKRSQVRLIGACEGVQEHYYAISTERKVMHPLVQRILKQT
;
A
#
# COMPACT_ATOMS: atom_id res chain seq x y z
N HIS A 1 26.54 7.26 7.41
CA HIS A 1 25.94 7.64 6.17
C HIS A 1 26.68 7.05 4.97
N PRO A 2 25.98 6.50 4.04
CA PRO A 2 26.61 5.84 2.90
C PRO A 2 27.06 6.78 1.79
N ALA A 3 27.15 8.05 2.08
CA ALA A 3 27.47 9.02 1.05
C ALA A 3 28.81 8.75 0.36
N GLN A 4 29.74 8.17 1.10
CA GLN A 4 31.05 7.89 0.54
C GLN A 4 30.98 6.86 -0.56
N SER A 5 30.15 5.85 -0.37
CA SER A 5 30.02 4.83 -1.40
C SER A 5 29.36 5.37 -2.64
N SER A 6 28.49 6.37 -2.49
CA SER A 6 27.81 6.96 -3.63
C SER A 6 28.66 7.98 -4.35
N SER A 7 29.83 8.35 -3.81
CA SER A 7 30.71 9.28 -4.50
C SER A 7 31.18 8.73 -5.83
N GLN A 8 31.18 7.41 -6.02
CA GLN A 8 31.61 6.78 -7.25
C GLN A 8 30.46 6.41 -8.18
N LEU A 9 29.25 6.43 -7.65
CA LEU A 9 28.04 6.16 -8.41
C LEU A 9 27.02 7.22 -8.04
N LYS A 10 26.55 7.92 -9.05
CA LYS A 10 25.46 8.85 -8.82
C LYS A 10 24.15 8.11 -8.88
N VAL A 11 23.34 8.29 -7.84
CA VAL A 11 22.03 7.68 -7.73
C VAL A 11 20.99 8.75 -7.98
N HIS A 12 20.11 8.48 -8.92
CA HIS A 12 19.02 9.40 -9.26
C HIS A 12 17.70 8.81 -8.78
N SER A 13 16.91 9.66 -8.12
CA SER A 13 15.59 9.29 -7.67
C SER A 13 14.58 10.10 -8.45
N HIS A 14 13.66 9.42 -9.10
CA HIS A 14 12.63 10.05 -9.91
C HIS A 14 11.27 9.72 -9.34
N SER A 15 10.46 10.75 -9.11
CA SER A 15 9.09 10.53 -8.66
C SER A 15 8.26 9.96 -9.80
N LEU A 16 7.58 8.86 -9.54
CA LEU A 16 6.65 8.26 -10.48
C LEU A 16 5.21 8.66 -10.17
N GLY A 17 5.00 9.37 -9.07
CA GLY A 17 3.68 9.79 -8.67
C GLY A 17 3.30 9.24 -7.32
N SER A 18 2.03 9.36 -6.99
CA SER A 18 1.50 8.88 -5.73
C SER A 18 0.12 8.28 -5.95
N SER A 19 -0.36 7.53 -4.97
CA SER A 19 -1.70 6.98 -5.01
C SER A 19 -2.30 7.06 -3.62
N ASP A 20 -3.59 7.31 -3.58
CA ASP A 20 -4.35 7.14 -2.36
C ASP A 20 -4.43 5.65 -2.03
N ILE A 21 -4.70 5.37 -0.78
CA ILE A 21 -4.83 4.01 -0.26
C ILE A 21 -6.30 3.68 -0.09
N GLY A 22 -6.65 2.43 -0.32
CA GLY A 22 -7.96 1.91 -0.03
C GLY A 22 -7.87 0.69 0.88
N TRP A 23 -8.96 0.38 1.54
CA TRP A 23 -9.10 -0.81 2.37
C TRP A 23 -9.82 -1.88 1.56
N TYR A 24 -9.24 -3.06 1.52
CA TYR A 24 -9.73 -4.19 0.73
C TYR A 24 -9.97 -5.38 1.61
N GLY A 25 -10.88 -6.24 1.19
CA GLY A 25 -11.13 -7.49 1.89
C GLY A 25 -11.70 -8.54 0.97
N SER A 26 -11.64 -9.79 1.44
CA SER A 26 -12.32 -10.89 0.77
C SER A 26 -13.82 -10.62 0.71
N PRO A 27 -14.56 -11.36 -0.12
CA PRO A 27 -16.02 -11.18 -0.15
C PRO A 27 -16.66 -11.25 1.23
N HIS A 28 -16.16 -12.13 2.08
CA HIS A 28 -16.68 -12.25 3.45
C HIS A 28 -16.49 -10.95 4.25
N TRP A 29 -15.28 -10.42 4.29
CA TRP A 29 -15.01 -9.21 5.06
C TRP A 29 -15.60 -7.97 4.42
N TRP A 30 -15.67 -7.96 3.09
CA TRP A 30 -16.34 -6.87 2.40
C TRP A 30 -17.80 -6.80 2.83
N GLU A 31 -18.47 -7.96 2.90
CA GLU A 31 -19.87 -8.00 3.31
C GLU A 31 -20.05 -7.43 4.71
N VAL A 32 -19.14 -7.77 5.61
CA VAL A 32 -19.22 -7.29 7.01
C VAL A 32 -18.96 -5.78 7.11
N ALA A 33 -18.04 -5.26 6.30
CA ALA A 33 -17.48 -3.94 6.57
C ALA A 33 -17.96 -2.83 5.63
N HIS A 34 -18.45 -3.15 4.43
CA HIS A 34 -18.66 -2.09 3.44
C HIS A 34 -19.75 -1.09 3.81
N ALA A 35 -20.83 -1.55 4.41
CA ALA A 35 -21.99 -0.68 4.67
C ALA A 35 -21.74 0.31 5.79
N GLY A 36 -20.91 -0.03 6.77
CA GLY A 36 -20.64 0.84 7.91
C GLY A 36 -19.26 1.46 7.90
N PHE A 37 -18.58 1.45 6.77
CA PHE A 37 -17.26 2.00 6.66
C PHE A 37 -17.27 3.52 6.92
N PRO A 38 -16.30 4.09 7.66
CA PRO A 38 -15.11 3.44 8.20
C PRO A 38 -15.28 2.85 9.59
N ALA A 39 -16.38 3.14 10.29
CA ALA A 39 -16.58 2.64 11.65
C ALA A 39 -16.54 1.12 11.73
N SER A 40 -16.96 0.46 10.65
CA SER A 40 -16.99 -1.00 10.59
C SER A 40 -15.62 -1.65 10.72
N LEU A 41 -14.54 -0.91 10.47
CA LEU A 41 -13.19 -1.44 10.66
C LEU A 41 -12.92 -1.82 12.10
N GLN A 42 -13.73 -1.29 13.04
CA GLN A 42 -13.63 -1.66 14.44
C GLN A 42 -13.96 -3.13 14.68
N HIS A 43 -14.69 -3.74 13.76
CA HIS A 43 -15.26 -5.08 13.95
C HIS A 43 -14.65 -6.14 13.05
N VAL A 44 -13.55 -5.82 12.37
CA VAL A 44 -12.90 -6.76 11.46
C VAL A 44 -11.43 -6.88 11.80
N PRO A 45 -10.82 -8.03 11.49
CA PRO A 45 -9.37 -8.15 11.66
C PRO A 45 -8.66 -7.36 10.59
N LEU A 46 -7.55 -6.72 10.96
CA LEU A 46 -6.73 -5.97 10.02
C LEU A 46 -5.37 -6.61 9.83
N LEU A 47 -4.89 -6.53 8.60
CA LEU A 47 -3.51 -6.83 8.25
C LEU A 47 -2.88 -5.51 7.84
N LEU A 48 -1.74 -5.17 8.41
CA LEU A 48 -1.07 -3.90 8.12
C LEU A 48 0.37 -4.13 7.71
N PRO A 49 0.95 -3.19 6.95
CA PRO A 49 2.39 -3.20 6.77
C PRO A 49 3.09 -2.98 8.10
N THR A 50 4.33 -3.41 8.19
CA THR A 50 5.10 -3.26 9.43
C THR A 50 5.37 -1.79 9.72
N THR A 51 5.83 -1.52 10.95
CA THR A 51 6.12 -0.15 11.39
C THR A 51 7.28 0.50 10.64
N HIS A 52 8.04 -0.27 9.87
CA HIS A 52 9.09 0.29 9.02
C HIS A 52 8.53 1.02 7.79
N SER A 53 7.30 0.77 7.46
CA SER A 53 6.66 1.38 6.30
C SER A 53 6.24 2.81 6.59
N VAL A 54 6.52 3.72 5.66
CA VAL A 54 6.04 5.10 5.77
C VAL A 54 4.51 5.14 5.74
N VAL A 55 3.90 4.28 4.95
CA VAL A 55 2.45 4.20 4.86
C VAL A 55 1.85 3.76 6.20
N ARG A 56 2.54 2.89 6.93
CA ARG A 56 2.02 2.40 8.22
C ARG A 56 1.76 3.53 9.20
N SER A 57 2.68 4.49 9.29
CA SER A 57 2.47 5.60 10.24
C SER A 57 1.27 6.45 9.84
N GLN A 58 1.04 6.62 8.54
CA GLN A 58 -0.13 7.35 8.06
C GLN A 58 -1.41 6.58 8.35
N LEU A 59 -1.38 5.25 8.18
CA LEU A 59 -2.54 4.41 8.48
C LEU A 59 -2.89 4.48 9.96
N ASP A 60 -1.87 4.41 10.81
CA ASP A 60 -2.09 4.49 12.26
C ASP A 60 -2.73 5.82 12.64
N ARG A 61 -2.26 6.93 12.06
CA ARG A 61 -2.84 8.24 12.33
C ARG A 61 -4.27 8.33 11.82
N TRP A 62 -4.53 7.76 10.65
CA TRP A 62 -5.88 7.78 10.08
C TRP A 62 -6.85 7.02 10.99
N LEU A 63 -6.45 5.84 11.45
CA LEU A 63 -7.28 5.04 12.35
C LEU A 63 -7.51 5.78 13.66
N ALA A 64 -6.49 6.40 14.21
CA ALA A 64 -6.63 7.15 15.46
C ALA A 64 -7.55 8.36 15.29
N HIS A 65 -7.43 9.06 14.18
CA HIS A 65 -8.28 10.20 13.88
C HIS A 65 -9.76 9.82 13.78
N LYS A 66 -10.02 8.62 13.27
CA LYS A 66 -11.39 8.12 13.16
C LYS A 66 -11.87 7.50 14.46
N GLY A 67 -11.03 7.47 15.49
CA GLY A 67 -11.38 6.87 16.77
C GLY A 67 -11.49 5.37 16.74
N LEU A 68 -10.78 4.72 15.82
CA LEU A 68 -10.89 3.29 15.60
C LEU A 68 -9.74 2.54 16.27
N ARG A 69 -10.08 1.41 16.89
CA ARG A 69 -9.12 0.49 17.49
C ARG A 69 -9.35 -0.90 16.93
N PRO A 70 -8.94 -1.12 15.68
CA PRO A 70 -9.19 -2.40 15.06
C PRO A 70 -8.30 -3.48 15.63
N GLN A 71 -8.72 -4.72 15.38
CA GLN A 71 -7.94 -5.87 15.79
C GLN A 71 -6.85 -6.15 14.77
N LEU A 72 -5.61 -5.86 15.14
CA LEU A 72 -4.46 -6.14 14.26
C LEU A 72 -4.08 -7.61 14.43
N VAL A 73 -4.23 -8.40 13.37
CA VAL A 73 -3.93 -9.83 13.44
C VAL A 73 -2.61 -10.21 12.81
N ALA A 74 -2.06 -9.36 11.94
CA ALA A 74 -0.75 -9.63 11.35
C ALA A 74 -0.13 -8.35 10.82
N GLU A 75 1.20 -8.30 10.87
CA GLU A 75 1.99 -7.24 10.25
C GLU A 75 2.88 -7.90 9.21
N ILE A 76 2.86 -7.40 8.01
CA ILE A 76 3.54 -8.03 6.89
C ILE A 76 4.35 -6.97 6.14
N GLU A 77 5.65 -7.20 6.01
CA GLU A 77 6.52 -6.22 5.38
C GLU A 77 6.37 -6.19 3.86
N ASP A 78 6.25 -7.34 3.25
CA ASP A 78 6.18 -7.47 1.79
C ASP A 78 4.75 -7.20 1.33
N SER A 79 4.57 -6.21 0.45
CA SER A 79 3.24 -5.83 0.00
C SER A 79 2.55 -6.93 -0.83
N ALA A 80 3.32 -7.73 -1.57
CA ALA A 80 2.74 -8.83 -2.32
C ALA A 80 2.22 -9.92 -1.38
N LEU A 81 2.94 -10.20 -0.30
CA LEU A 81 2.47 -11.15 0.70
C LEU A 81 1.28 -10.59 1.46
N LEU A 82 1.26 -9.30 1.72
CA LEU A 82 0.12 -8.66 2.36
C LEU A 82 -1.14 -8.87 1.54
N GLU A 83 -1.06 -8.66 0.23
CA GLU A 83 -2.18 -8.92 -0.66
C GLU A 83 -2.57 -10.40 -0.69
N THR A 84 -1.58 -11.27 -0.71
CA THR A 84 -1.84 -12.71 -0.74
C THR A 84 -2.62 -13.16 0.48
N PHE A 85 -2.15 -12.76 1.67
CA PHE A 85 -2.86 -13.12 2.89
C PHE A 85 -4.20 -12.39 2.99
N GLY A 86 -4.26 -11.15 2.51
CA GLY A 86 -5.51 -10.39 2.53
C GLY A 86 -6.55 -10.93 1.58
N SER A 87 -6.16 -11.70 0.56
CA SER A 87 -7.12 -12.30 -0.35
C SER A 87 -7.78 -13.54 0.24
N THR A 88 -7.28 -14.02 1.36
CA THR A 88 -7.94 -15.05 2.14
C THR A 88 -8.89 -14.37 3.14
N ASP A 89 -9.51 -15.12 4.00
CA ASP A 89 -10.38 -14.55 5.03
C ASP A 89 -9.62 -14.11 6.27
N LEU A 90 -8.30 -13.95 6.17
CA LEU A 90 -7.49 -13.58 7.32
C LEU A 90 -7.81 -12.18 7.85
N GLY A 91 -8.05 -11.22 6.96
CA GLY A 91 -8.40 -9.89 7.40
C GLY A 91 -8.46 -8.88 6.27
N VAL A 92 -8.82 -7.66 6.64
CA VAL A 92 -8.89 -6.52 5.75
C VAL A 92 -7.50 -5.89 5.67
N PHE A 93 -7.12 -5.39 4.51
CA PHE A 93 -5.76 -4.89 4.29
C PHE A 93 -5.78 -3.63 3.42
N PRO A 94 -4.74 -2.79 3.55
CA PRO A 94 -4.63 -1.60 2.71
C PRO A 94 -3.85 -1.90 1.45
N ALA A 95 -4.23 -1.25 0.36
CA ALA A 95 -3.48 -1.30 -0.88
C ALA A 95 -3.72 -0.03 -1.66
N ALA A 96 -2.80 0.31 -2.55
CA ALA A 96 -2.90 1.51 -3.36
C ALA A 96 -4.08 1.42 -4.30
N LEU A 97 -4.88 2.49 -4.39
CA LEU A 97 -6.03 2.50 -5.27
C LEU A 97 -5.62 2.38 -6.74
N VAL A 98 -4.43 2.86 -7.09
CA VAL A 98 -3.95 2.74 -8.47
C VAL A 98 -3.75 1.28 -8.86
N ALA A 99 -3.59 0.38 -7.90
CA ALA A 99 -3.40 -1.04 -8.16
C ALA A 99 -4.71 -1.83 -8.13
N GLU A 100 -5.84 -1.18 -7.91
CA GLU A 100 -7.11 -1.87 -7.72
C GLU A 100 -7.46 -2.79 -8.89
N LYS A 101 -7.29 -2.28 -10.10
CA LYS A 101 -7.65 -3.05 -11.28
C LYS A 101 -6.89 -4.37 -11.37
N GLU A 102 -5.59 -4.31 -11.11
CA GLU A 102 -4.76 -5.51 -11.14
C GLU A 102 -5.06 -6.43 -9.97
N LEU A 103 -5.34 -5.85 -8.81
CA LEU A 103 -5.66 -6.62 -7.62
C LEU A 103 -6.95 -7.40 -7.82
N LEU A 104 -7.97 -6.77 -8.38
CA LEU A 104 -9.25 -7.42 -8.64
C LEU A 104 -9.14 -8.53 -9.69
N LYS A 105 -8.18 -8.43 -10.59
CA LYS A 105 -7.93 -9.50 -11.57
C LYS A 105 -7.29 -10.72 -10.94
N ARG A 106 -6.44 -10.52 -9.93
CA ARG A 106 -5.67 -11.61 -9.32
C ARG A 106 -6.40 -12.30 -8.20
N SER A 107 -7.37 -11.62 -7.60
CA SER A 107 -8.02 -12.15 -6.41
C SER A 107 -9.48 -11.72 -6.41
N GLN A 108 -10.23 -12.24 -5.43
CA GLN A 108 -11.64 -11.90 -5.30
C GLN A 108 -11.90 -10.81 -4.28
N VAL A 109 -10.85 -10.10 -3.88
CA VAL A 109 -11.02 -8.99 -2.93
C VAL A 109 -11.83 -7.88 -3.55
N ARG A 110 -12.43 -7.06 -2.69
CA ARG A 110 -13.21 -5.91 -3.09
C ARG A 110 -12.81 -4.70 -2.28
N LEU A 111 -12.94 -3.54 -2.89
CA LEU A 111 -12.68 -2.29 -2.20
C LEU A 111 -13.80 -2.02 -1.19
N ILE A 112 -13.42 -1.89 0.07
CA ILE A 112 -14.36 -1.57 1.15
C ILE A 112 -14.56 -0.07 1.23
N GLY A 113 -13.48 0.70 1.14
CA GLY A 113 -13.56 2.14 1.18
C GLY A 113 -12.19 2.78 1.12
N ALA A 114 -12.18 4.08 0.82
CA ALA A 114 -10.93 4.82 0.69
C ALA A 114 -10.38 5.22 2.04
N CYS A 115 -9.06 5.23 2.15
CA CYS A 115 -8.35 5.73 3.32
C CYS A 115 -7.93 7.17 2.99
N GLU A 116 -8.85 8.09 3.13
CA GLU A 116 -8.66 9.46 2.66
C GLU A 116 -7.49 10.15 3.35
N GLY A 117 -6.64 10.78 2.55
CA GLY A 117 -5.49 11.51 3.07
C GLY A 117 -4.24 10.67 3.27
N VAL A 118 -4.35 9.36 3.12
CA VAL A 118 -3.18 8.47 3.19
C VAL A 118 -2.72 8.21 1.78
N GLN A 119 -1.45 8.49 1.52
CA GLN A 119 -0.90 8.33 0.18
C GLN A 119 0.42 7.59 0.21
N GLU A 120 0.62 6.79 -0.81
CA GLU A 120 1.89 6.13 -1.05
C GLU A 120 2.55 6.79 -2.24
N HIS A 121 3.82 7.11 -2.09
CA HIS A 121 4.60 7.74 -3.14
C HIS A 121 5.52 6.71 -3.77
N TYR A 122 5.67 6.80 -5.07
CA TYR A 122 6.47 5.85 -5.85
C TYR A 122 7.65 6.56 -6.49
N TYR A 123 8.80 5.90 -6.48
CA TYR A 123 10.03 6.44 -7.04
C TYR A 123 10.73 5.36 -7.84
N ALA A 124 11.36 5.77 -8.93
CA ALA A 124 12.31 4.92 -9.62
C ALA A 124 13.70 5.39 -9.24
N ILE A 125 14.58 4.45 -8.95
CA ILE A 125 15.95 4.75 -8.58
C ILE A 125 16.87 4.12 -9.62
N SER A 126 17.78 4.92 -10.16
CA SER A 126 18.75 4.42 -11.12
C SER A 126 20.10 5.08 -10.86
N THR A 127 21.15 4.44 -11.34
CA THR A 127 22.47 5.04 -11.29
C THR A 127 22.79 5.64 -12.65
N GLU A 128 23.61 6.64 -12.64
CA GLU A 128 24.02 7.35 -13.83
C GLU A 128 24.75 6.44 -14.84
N ARG A 129 25.38 5.40 -14.33
CA ARG A 129 26.22 4.52 -15.15
C ARG A 129 25.45 3.34 -15.71
N LYS A 130 24.21 3.17 -15.36
CA LYS A 130 23.42 2.05 -15.80
C LYS A 130 22.32 2.51 -16.75
N VAL A 131 22.08 1.67 -17.73
CA VAL A 131 20.95 1.88 -18.62
C VAL A 131 19.69 1.48 -17.85
N MET A 132 18.73 2.36 -17.83
CA MET A 132 17.45 2.06 -17.20
C MET A 132 16.72 0.96 -17.94
N HIS A 133 16.01 0.14 -17.18
CA HIS A 133 15.10 -0.83 -17.77
C HIS A 133 14.08 -0.09 -18.64
N PRO A 134 13.78 -0.61 -19.85
CA PRO A 134 12.86 0.07 -20.76
C PRO A 134 11.50 0.39 -20.16
N LEU A 135 11.01 -0.47 -19.28
CA LEU A 135 9.73 -0.23 -18.63
C LEU A 135 9.79 1.01 -17.76
N VAL A 136 10.88 1.19 -17.01
CA VAL A 136 11.06 2.35 -16.16
C VAL A 136 11.16 3.60 -17.00
N GLN A 137 11.89 3.55 -18.13
CA GLN A 137 11.99 4.69 -19.03
C GLN A 137 10.63 5.12 -19.54
N ARG A 138 9.78 4.16 -19.87
CA ARG A 138 8.44 4.47 -20.35
C ARG A 138 7.60 5.16 -19.29
N ILE A 139 7.69 4.69 -18.06
CA ILE A 139 6.95 5.30 -16.95
C ILE A 139 7.42 6.73 -16.73
N LEU A 140 8.73 6.95 -16.73
CA LEU A 140 9.28 8.28 -16.53
C LEU A 140 8.85 9.25 -17.62
N LYS A 141 8.72 8.77 -18.86
CA LYS A 141 8.28 9.63 -19.96
C LYS A 141 6.82 10.02 -19.84
N GLN A 142 6.01 9.26 -19.11
CA GLN A 142 4.61 9.57 -18.92
C GLN A 142 4.39 10.54 -17.77
N THR A 143 5.37 10.73 -16.95
CA THR A 143 5.28 11.66 -15.84
C THR A 143 6.04 12.93 -16.11
#